data_065a884ddb72f5ba351690ea3171691d
#
_entry.id   065a884ddb72f5ba351690ea3171691d
#
_cell.length_a   1.000
_cell.length_b   1.000
_cell.length_c   1.000
_cell.angle_alpha   90.00
_cell.angle_beta   90.00
_cell.angle_gamma   90.00
#
_symmetry.space_group_name_H-M   'P 1'
#
loop_
_entity.id
_entity.type
_entity.pdbx_description
1 polymer ?
#
loop_
_entity_poly.entity_id
_entity_poly.type
_entity_poly.pdbx_seq_one_letter_code
_entity_poly.pdbx_strand_id
1 'polypeptide(L)'
;MNANVALRKLKLVKGCAGGGPARRGAAAARGVEALSSSCLSTSLAGFKSAGSSGSSGRAGANKVLAQAAKGSGVFLFGFGGGAGKSNAAKMADWPPEGNTLPLATFAAGCFWGVELRFQRIPGVEKTAVGYIQGDMENPTYEMICTGMTNHTEAVQMTYDPTVVSFAELCDVFYGGHNPKQLNAQGNDVGTQYRSGIYYHDEEQKKVAEAKKAEVAGAVTEIEAAAKFWPAETYHQQYLQKGGRFGSGQSAAKGCTDKIRCYG
;
A
#
# COMPACT_ATOMS: atom_id res chain seq x y z
N MET A 1 -40.95 -28.32 0.11
CA MET A 1 -41.86 -27.19 -0.03
C MET A 1 -41.01 -25.98 -0.40
N ASN A 2 -41.15 -25.61 -1.62
CA ASN A 2 -40.73 -24.43 -2.38
C ASN A 2 -39.62 -23.51 -1.85
N ALA A 3 -38.43 -23.67 -2.42
CA ALA A 3 -37.38 -22.66 -2.48
C ALA A 3 -37.58 -21.85 -3.77
N ASN A 4 -38.01 -20.60 -3.63
CA ASN A 4 -37.95 -19.60 -4.72
C ASN A 4 -36.76 -18.67 -4.45
N VAL A 5 -35.61 -19.01 -5.06
CA VAL A 5 -34.46 -18.10 -5.16
C VAL A 5 -34.72 -17.20 -6.35
N ALA A 6 -35.06 -15.96 -6.06
CA ALA A 6 -35.23 -14.93 -7.08
C ALA A 6 -33.87 -14.51 -7.65
N LEU A 7 -33.58 -14.95 -8.87
CA LEU A 7 -32.49 -14.38 -9.69
C LEU A 7 -32.80 -12.90 -9.97
N ARG A 8 -32.17 -12.00 -9.26
CA ARG A 8 -32.16 -10.58 -9.65
C ARG A 8 -31.12 -10.40 -10.75
N LYS A 9 -31.65 -10.22 -11.98
CA LYS A 9 -30.86 -9.85 -13.17
C LYS A 9 -30.10 -8.54 -12.89
N LEU A 10 -28.76 -8.59 -12.89
CA LEU A 10 -27.92 -7.41 -12.99
C LEU A 10 -28.26 -6.69 -14.30
N LYS A 11 -28.84 -5.50 -14.23
CA LYS A 11 -28.93 -4.59 -15.36
C LYS A 11 -27.52 -4.02 -15.60
N LEU A 12 -26.96 -4.37 -16.75
CA LEU A 12 -25.76 -3.75 -17.29
C LEU A 12 -26.02 -2.25 -17.47
N VAL A 13 -25.37 -1.42 -16.64
CA VAL A 13 -25.38 0.03 -16.82
C VAL A 13 -24.37 0.35 -17.91
N LYS A 14 -24.85 0.94 -19.00
CA LYS A 14 -24.05 1.40 -20.15
C LYS A 14 -23.03 2.44 -19.70
N GLY A 15 -21.83 2.37 -20.27
CA GLY A 15 -20.61 3.08 -19.96
C GLY A 15 -20.75 4.58 -19.64
N CYS A 16 -19.83 5.07 -18.82
CA CYS A 16 -19.67 6.47 -18.45
C CYS A 16 -19.23 7.29 -19.68
N ALA A 17 -20.18 7.82 -20.45
CA ALA A 17 -19.91 8.77 -21.52
C ALA A 17 -19.72 10.18 -20.93
N GLY A 18 -18.48 10.57 -20.66
CA GLY A 18 -18.07 11.92 -20.34
C GLY A 18 -17.60 12.64 -21.59
N GLY A 19 -18.52 13.22 -22.37
CA GLY A 19 -18.20 14.12 -23.46
C GLY A 19 -18.17 15.58 -22.98
N GLY A 20 -16.98 16.19 -22.91
CA GLY A 20 -16.82 17.64 -22.75
C GLY A 20 -16.04 18.22 -23.92
N PRO A 21 -16.38 19.45 -24.41
CA PRO A 21 -15.86 19.98 -25.66
C PRO A 21 -14.43 20.50 -25.52
N ALA A 22 -13.64 20.22 -26.55
CA ALA A 22 -12.29 20.74 -26.73
C ALA A 22 -12.28 22.28 -26.80
N ARG A 23 -11.57 22.93 -25.90
CA ARG A 23 -11.09 24.30 -26.07
C ARG A 23 -9.58 24.30 -26.24
N ARG A 24 -9.13 24.75 -27.41
CA ARG A 24 -7.72 25.07 -27.70
C ARG A 24 -7.34 26.33 -26.92
N GLY A 25 -6.25 26.26 -26.18
CA GLY A 25 -5.63 27.42 -25.55
C GLY A 25 -4.15 27.11 -25.32
N ALA A 26 -3.28 27.99 -25.87
CA ALA A 26 -1.86 27.81 -26.03
C ALA A 26 -1.07 27.95 -24.72
N ALA A 27 -0.01 27.19 -24.64
CA ALA A 27 1.33 27.35 -24.10
C ALA A 27 1.58 28.31 -22.91
N ALA A 28 2.12 27.74 -21.83
CA ALA A 28 3.29 28.29 -21.15
C ALA A 28 4.07 27.15 -20.49
N ALA A 29 5.23 26.83 -21.06
CA ALA A 29 6.19 25.93 -20.48
C ALA A 29 6.81 26.57 -19.23
N ARG A 30 6.67 25.91 -18.07
CA ARG A 30 7.59 26.07 -16.95
C ARG A 30 7.97 24.67 -16.48
N GLY A 31 9.28 24.39 -16.58
CA GLY A 31 9.88 23.15 -16.16
C GLY A 31 9.62 22.91 -14.66
N VAL A 32 9.08 21.75 -14.39
CA VAL A 32 9.08 21.15 -13.07
C VAL A 32 9.84 19.85 -13.24
N GLU A 33 10.98 19.79 -12.59
CA GLU A 33 11.81 18.59 -12.56
C GLU A 33 10.97 17.40 -12.10
N ALA A 34 10.87 16.41 -12.97
CA ALA A 34 10.17 15.16 -12.69
C ALA A 34 10.99 14.35 -11.70
N LEU A 35 10.61 14.33 -10.44
CA LEU A 35 11.04 13.28 -9.52
C LEU A 35 10.45 11.97 -10.02
N SER A 36 11.31 11.16 -10.61
CA SER A 36 11.05 9.80 -11.02
C SER A 36 10.78 8.96 -9.77
N SER A 37 9.51 8.66 -9.51
CA SER A 37 9.13 7.68 -8.50
C SER A 37 9.07 6.29 -9.11
N SER A 38 10.23 5.78 -9.50
CA SER A 38 10.43 4.35 -9.63
C SER A 38 11.35 3.94 -8.49
N CYS A 39 10.88 3.08 -7.58
CA CYS A 39 11.76 2.31 -6.72
C CYS A 39 12.62 1.41 -7.62
N LEU A 40 13.72 1.95 -8.14
CA LEU A 40 14.71 1.17 -8.88
C LEU A 40 15.45 0.32 -7.85
N SER A 41 15.15 -0.97 -7.85
CA SER A 41 15.92 -1.99 -7.14
C SER A 41 17.35 -2.02 -7.66
N THR A 42 18.29 -1.49 -6.87
CA THR A 42 19.71 -1.72 -7.10
C THR A 42 20.05 -3.10 -6.53
N SER A 43 20.07 -4.09 -7.39
CA SER A 43 20.61 -5.42 -7.11
C SER A 43 22.14 -5.32 -7.00
N LEU A 44 22.65 -5.44 -5.78
CA LEU A 44 24.07 -5.70 -5.54
C LEU A 44 24.34 -7.19 -5.63
N ALA A 45 24.81 -7.63 -6.79
CA ALA A 45 25.36 -8.96 -6.97
C ALA A 45 26.81 -9.00 -6.45
N GLY A 46 27.12 -10.01 -5.65
CA GLY A 46 28.42 -10.64 -5.61
C GLY A 46 29.40 -10.16 -4.56
N PHE A 47 29.41 -10.78 -3.40
CA PHE A 47 30.63 -10.94 -2.61
C PHE A 47 30.89 -12.43 -2.38
N LYS A 48 31.92 -12.96 -3.03
CA LYS A 48 32.46 -14.30 -2.82
C LYS A 48 33.18 -14.35 -1.48
N SER A 49 32.83 -15.32 -0.66
CA SER A 49 33.54 -15.69 0.56
C SER A 49 34.86 -16.39 0.20
N ALA A 50 35.96 -15.95 0.79
CA ALA A 50 37.14 -16.75 1.01
C ALA A 50 37.38 -16.92 2.49
N GLY A 51 37.46 -18.15 2.92
CA GLY A 51 37.63 -18.50 4.32
C GLY A 51 39.08 -18.39 4.78
N SER A 52 39.32 -18.25 6.08
CA SER A 52 40.37 -18.97 6.78
C SER A 52 40.16 -18.92 8.29
N SER A 53 40.44 -20.03 8.85
CA SER A 53 40.54 -20.53 10.20
C SER A 53 41.35 -19.72 11.21
N GLY A 54 40.99 -19.79 12.53
CA GLY A 54 42.02 -19.87 13.56
C GLY A 54 41.76 -19.17 14.88
N SER A 55 41.48 -20.01 15.90
CA SER A 55 41.93 -20.00 17.28
C SER A 55 41.54 -18.92 18.32
N SER A 56 40.84 -19.43 19.30
CA SER A 56 40.96 -19.37 20.77
C SER A 56 41.68 -18.18 21.46
N GLY A 57 41.01 -17.59 22.49
CA GLY A 57 41.77 -16.94 23.59
C GLY A 57 40.97 -16.01 24.50
N ARG A 58 40.48 -16.56 25.62
CA ARG A 58 40.42 -16.01 26.98
C ARG A 58 39.94 -14.61 27.33
N ALA A 59 39.07 -14.66 28.28
CA ALA A 59 38.54 -13.71 29.24
C ALA A 59 39.48 -12.62 29.77
N GLY A 60 38.89 -11.46 30.13
CA GLY A 60 39.51 -10.43 30.94
C GLY A 60 38.53 -9.32 31.30
N ALA A 61 37.95 -9.42 32.49
CA ALA A 61 37.17 -8.35 33.09
C ALA A 61 38.10 -7.22 33.52
N ASN A 62 37.73 -5.96 33.33
CA ASN A 62 38.12 -4.89 34.24
C ASN A 62 37.11 -3.72 34.24
N LYS A 63 36.55 -3.54 35.42
CA LYS A 63 35.94 -2.30 35.93
C LYS A 63 37.03 -1.25 36.12
N VAL A 64 36.79 0.02 35.78
CA VAL A 64 37.26 1.19 36.55
C VAL A 64 36.57 2.48 36.08
N LEU A 65 35.74 3.07 36.96
CA LEU A 65 35.68 4.45 37.45
C LEU A 65 35.48 5.62 36.47
N ALA A 66 34.38 6.32 36.79
CA ALA A 66 34.04 7.68 36.39
C ALA A 66 35.07 8.70 36.89
N GLN A 67 35.36 9.69 36.05
CA GLN A 67 35.76 11.01 36.55
C GLN A 67 35.38 12.11 35.58
N ALA A 68 34.70 13.12 36.13
CA ALA A 68 34.27 14.34 35.45
C ALA A 68 35.46 15.26 35.12
N ALA A 69 35.46 15.86 33.94
CA ALA A 69 36.25 17.06 33.69
C ALA A 69 35.40 18.07 32.91
N LYS A 70 35.29 19.25 33.50
CA LYS A 70 34.67 20.46 32.95
C LYS A 70 35.59 21.11 31.90
N GLY A 71 34.99 21.64 30.84
CA GLY A 71 35.42 22.86 30.18
C GLY A 71 36.31 22.67 28.96
N SER A 72 35.74 22.95 27.80
CA SER A 72 36.35 23.85 26.80
C SER A 72 35.43 23.85 25.55
N GLY A 73 35.04 25.02 25.13
CA GLY A 73 34.18 25.26 23.98
C GLY A 73 34.79 24.71 22.71
N VAL A 74 34.04 23.86 22.04
CA VAL A 74 34.32 23.45 20.66
C VAL A 74 33.29 24.15 19.78
N PHE A 75 33.77 25.08 18.94
CA PHE A 75 33.01 25.64 17.83
C PHE A 75 32.54 24.50 16.94
N LEU A 76 31.25 24.16 17.04
CA LEU A 76 30.60 23.30 16.07
C LEU A 76 30.31 24.14 14.82
N PHE A 77 31.12 23.92 13.79
CA PHE A 77 30.73 24.26 12.44
C PHE A 77 29.48 23.47 12.10
N GLY A 78 28.33 24.16 12.13
CA GLY A 78 27.06 23.59 11.66
C GLY A 78 27.13 23.36 10.16
N PHE A 79 27.40 22.12 9.76
CA PHE A 79 27.01 21.66 8.43
C PHE A 79 25.48 21.60 8.43
N GLY A 80 24.86 22.69 7.99
CA GLY A 80 23.44 22.75 7.66
C GLY A 80 23.18 21.85 6.46
N GLY A 81 23.15 20.54 6.65
CA GLY A 81 22.51 19.62 5.75
C GLY A 81 21.02 19.87 5.84
N GLY A 82 20.49 20.69 4.93
CA GLY A 82 19.05 20.81 4.72
C GLY A 82 18.49 19.47 4.27
N ALA A 83 18.22 18.58 5.22
CA ALA A 83 17.27 17.50 5.01
C ALA A 83 15.92 18.18 4.78
N GLY A 84 15.55 18.33 3.53
CA GLY A 84 14.22 18.71 3.12
C GLY A 84 13.27 17.66 3.70
N LYS A 85 12.77 17.93 4.91
CA LYS A 85 11.66 17.18 5.49
C LYS A 85 10.44 17.50 4.64
N SER A 86 10.18 16.68 3.65
CA SER A 86 8.84 16.55 3.11
C SER A 86 8.00 15.89 4.21
N ASN A 87 7.63 16.66 5.24
CA ASN A 87 6.55 16.29 6.15
C ASN A 87 5.24 16.39 5.35
N ALA A 88 5.10 15.53 4.34
CA ALA A 88 3.83 15.36 3.69
C ALA A 88 2.86 14.88 4.77
N ALA A 89 1.85 15.70 5.05
CA ALA A 89 0.89 15.42 6.10
C ALA A 89 0.30 14.02 5.85
N LYS A 90 0.36 13.15 6.86
CA LYS A 90 -0.33 11.87 6.83
C LYS A 90 -1.84 12.11 6.97
N MET A 91 -2.62 11.22 6.42
CA MET A 91 -4.06 11.17 6.71
C MET A 91 -4.25 10.93 8.20
N ALA A 92 -4.87 11.89 8.91
CA ALA A 92 -4.89 11.88 10.37
C ALA A 92 -5.91 10.89 10.96
N ASP A 93 -7.10 10.77 10.37
CA ASP A 93 -8.25 10.09 11.00
C ASP A 93 -8.70 8.88 10.19
N TRP A 94 -8.05 7.73 10.45
CA TRP A 94 -8.45 6.47 9.84
C TRP A 94 -8.43 5.31 10.86
N PRO A 95 -9.49 4.50 10.97
CA PRO A 95 -10.80 4.70 10.31
C PRO A 95 -11.49 5.97 10.81
N PRO A 96 -12.45 6.53 10.02
CA PRO A 96 -13.14 7.77 10.41
C PRO A 96 -13.76 7.66 11.79
N GLU A 97 -13.74 8.75 12.56
CA GLU A 97 -14.36 8.81 13.88
C GLU A 97 -15.83 8.40 13.78
N GLY A 98 -16.30 7.60 14.74
CA GLY A 98 -17.67 7.07 14.76
C GLY A 98 -17.96 5.99 13.71
N ASN A 99 -16.93 5.43 13.04
CA ASN A 99 -17.15 4.32 12.13
C ASN A 99 -17.73 3.10 12.84
N THR A 100 -18.86 2.61 12.35
CA THR A 100 -19.52 1.38 12.82
C THR A 100 -19.49 0.25 11.79
N LEU A 101 -19.00 0.53 10.57
CA LEU A 101 -18.90 -0.45 9.50
C LEU A 101 -17.66 -1.34 9.68
N PRO A 102 -17.73 -2.60 9.26
CA PRO A 102 -16.57 -3.48 9.26
C PRO A 102 -15.45 -2.95 8.35
N LEU A 103 -14.21 -3.33 8.70
CA LEU A 103 -13.03 -3.05 7.91
C LEU A 103 -12.66 -4.25 7.04
N ALA A 104 -12.09 -3.99 5.87
CA ALA A 104 -11.40 -4.97 5.05
C ALA A 104 -10.04 -4.42 4.61
N THR A 105 -9.00 -5.25 4.58
CA THR A 105 -7.63 -4.82 4.24
C THR A 105 -7.00 -5.77 3.24
N PHE A 106 -6.56 -5.21 2.09
CA PHE A 106 -5.97 -5.97 0.99
C PHE A 106 -4.68 -5.32 0.48
N ALA A 107 -3.69 -6.16 0.17
CA ALA A 107 -2.43 -5.79 -0.46
C ALA A 107 -2.27 -6.53 -1.79
N ALA A 108 -2.13 -5.81 -2.90
CA ALA A 108 -2.11 -6.38 -4.25
C ALA A 108 -1.16 -5.61 -5.19
N GLY A 109 0.05 -5.29 -4.72
CA GLY A 109 1.00 -4.41 -5.41
C GLY A 109 0.75 -2.94 -5.13
N CYS A 110 1.10 -2.07 -6.06
CA CYS A 110 0.92 -0.62 -5.92
C CYS A 110 -0.51 -0.26 -5.52
N PHE A 111 -0.67 0.36 -4.36
CA PHE A 111 -1.97 0.61 -3.72
C PHE A 111 -2.85 1.61 -4.49
N TRP A 112 -2.32 2.43 -5.41
CA TRP A 112 -3.12 3.39 -6.17
C TRP A 112 -4.17 2.72 -7.07
N GLY A 113 -3.75 1.68 -7.81
CA GLY A 113 -4.66 0.91 -8.67
C GLY A 113 -5.64 0.06 -7.88
N VAL A 114 -5.17 -0.48 -6.76
CA VAL A 114 -5.97 -1.28 -5.82
C VAL A 114 -7.05 -0.41 -5.19
N GLU A 115 -6.71 0.79 -4.70
CA GLU A 115 -7.67 1.73 -4.12
C GLU A 115 -8.79 2.06 -5.09
N LEU A 116 -8.45 2.50 -6.32
CA LEU A 116 -9.46 2.85 -7.31
C LEU A 116 -10.37 1.68 -7.66
N ARG A 117 -9.84 0.46 -7.69
CA ARG A 117 -10.64 -0.75 -7.93
C ARG A 117 -11.72 -0.91 -6.86
N PHE A 118 -11.34 -0.82 -5.58
CA PHE A 118 -12.31 -0.98 -4.49
C PHE A 118 -13.25 0.22 -4.36
N GLN A 119 -12.81 1.44 -4.64
CA GLN A 119 -13.70 2.61 -4.70
C GLN A 119 -14.89 2.42 -5.64
N ARG A 120 -14.71 1.66 -6.71
CA ARG A 120 -15.76 1.38 -7.71
C ARG A 120 -16.79 0.34 -7.27
N ILE A 121 -16.54 -0.38 -6.18
CA ILE A 121 -17.44 -1.45 -5.71
C ILE A 121 -18.60 -0.84 -4.94
N PRO A 122 -19.86 -1.09 -5.34
CA PRO A 122 -21.02 -0.73 -4.54
C PRO A 122 -20.93 -1.38 -3.15
N GLY A 123 -21.23 -0.63 -2.11
CA GLY A 123 -21.11 -1.08 -0.72
C GLY A 123 -19.75 -0.79 -0.07
N VAL A 124 -18.70 -0.51 -0.83
CA VAL A 124 -17.47 0.08 -0.25
C VAL A 124 -17.74 1.56 0.01
N GLU A 125 -17.63 2.00 1.25
CA GLU A 125 -18.01 3.36 1.65
C GLU A 125 -16.82 4.32 1.59
N LYS A 126 -15.73 3.97 2.27
CA LYS A 126 -14.49 4.77 2.30
C LYS A 126 -13.28 3.88 2.11
N THR A 127 -12.22 4.44 1.54
CA THR A 127 -10.93 3.79 1.36
C THR A 127 -9.81 4.66 1.89
N ALA A 128 -8.76 4.02 2.38
CA ALA A 128 -7.48 4.66 2.66
C ALA A 128 -6.36 3.75 2.17
N VAL A 129 -5.33 4.35 1.57
CA VAL A 129 -4.07 3.65 1.28
C VAL A 129 -3.09 3.84 2.42
N GLY A 130 -2.26 2.84 2.67
CA GLY A 130 -1.31 2.88 3.77
C GLY A 130 -0.37 1.68 3.79
N TYR A 131 0.28 1.52 4.93
CA TYR A 131 1.32 0.54 5.19
C TYR A 131 0.92 -0.35 6.36
N ILE A 132 1.12 -1.67 6.23
CA ILE A 132 0.71 -2.65 7.25
C ILE A 132 1.71 -3.81 7.31
N GLN A 133 1.65 -4.62 8.35
CA GLN A 133 2.45 -5.85 8.56
C GLN A 133 3.97 -5.62 8.60
N GLY A 134 4.43 -4.44 8.92
CA GLY A 134 5.85 -4.16 9.08
C GLY A 134 6.24 -3.93 10.53
N ASP A 135 7.55 -3.85 10.76
CA ASP A 135 8.15 -3.80 12.09
C ASP A 135 8.43 -2.37 12.58
N MET A 136 8.21 -1.37 11.71
CA MET A 136 8.54 0.04 12.01
C MET A 136 7.29 0.86 12.30
N GLU A 137 7.34 1.65 13.37
CA GLU A 137 6.29 2.63 13.67
C GLU A 137 6.41 3.89 12.80
N ASN A 138 5.27 4.46 12.44
CA ASN A 138 5.19 5.69 11.63
C ASN A 138 6.04 5.66 10.34
N PRO A 139 5.97 4.59 9.52
CA PRO A 139 6.76 4.49 8.32
C PRO A 139 6.41 5.62 7.34
N THR A 140 7.38 6.12 6.58
CA THR A 140 7.16 7.02 5.44
C THR A 140 7.30 6.28 4.13
N TYR A 141 6.79 6.85 3.04
CA TYR A 141 6.90 6.26 1.70
C TYR A 141 8.36 5.95 1.33
N GLU A 142 9.29 6.89 1.61
CA GLU A 142 10.71 6.70 1.33
C GLU A 142 11.29 5.50 2.10
N MET A 143 10.87 5.30 3.37
CA MET A 143 11.29 4.14 4.17
C MET A 143 10.74 2.84 3.57
N ILE A 144 9.48 2.82 3.15
CA ILE A 144 8.85 1.67 2.51
C ILE A 144 9.60 1.28 1.22
N CYS A 145 9.97 2.27 0.40
CA CYS A 145 10.73 2.06 -0.83
C CYS A 145 12.10 1.40 -0.62
N THR A 146 12.70 1.48 0.58
CA THR A 146 13.95 0.77 0.88
C THR A 146 13.77 -0.75 0.96
N GLY A 147 12.55 -1.25 1.15
CA GLY A 147 12.26 -2.67 1.38
C GLY A 147 12.69 -3.19 2.77
N MET A 148 13.27 -2.34 3.64
CA MET A 148 13.80 -2.74 4.94
C MET A 148 12.79 -2.68 6.08
N THR A 149 11.62 -2.08 5.87
CA THR A 149 10.61 -1.89 6.91
C THR A 149 9.68 -3.09 7.07
N ASN A 150 9.76 -4.05 6.17
CA ASN A 150 8.85 -5.20 6.04
C ASN A 150 7.36 -4.83 5.88
N HIS A 151 7.03 -3.55 5.79
CA HIS A 151 5.66 -3.13 5.49
C HIS A 151 5.25 -3.49 4.06
N THR A 152 3.94 -3.74 3.87
CA THR A 152 3.35 -3.82 2.54
C THR A 152 2.44 -2.63 2.29
N GLU A 153 2.38 -2.19 1.04
CA GLU A 153 1.37 -1.27 0.56
C GLU A 153 0.01 -1.95 0.57
N ALA A 154 -0.95 -1.34 1.23
CA ALA A 154 -2.30 -1.91 1.36
C ALA A 154 -3.39 -0.85 1.23
N VAL A 155 -4.57 -1.32 0.88
CA VAL A 155 -5.81 -0.55 0.95
C VAL A 155 -6.64 -1.11 2.09
N GLN A 156 -7.01 -0.24 3.02
CA GLN A 156 -8.00 -0.53 4.03
C GLN A 156 -9.29 0.22 3.70
N MET A 157 -10.42 -0.41 3.89
CA MET A 157 -11.73 0.17 3.57
C MET A 157 -12.78 -0.14 4.61
N THR A 158 -13.79 0.72 4.68
CA THR A 158 -15.06 0.43 5.35
C THR A 158 -16.08 -0.02 4.30
N TYR A 159 -16.91 -0.99 4.61
CA TYR A 159 -17.92 -1.50 3.68
C TYR A 159 -19.24 -1.84 4.38
N ASP A 160 -20.34 -1.73 3.65
CA ASP A 160 -21.67 -2.15 4.08
C ASP A 160 -21.86 -3.65 3.75
N PRO A 161 -21.88 -4.54 4.74
CA PRO A 161 -22.02 -5.98 4.52
C PRO A 161 -23.40 -6.37 4.00
N THR A 162 -24.39 -5.47 4.02
CA THR A 162 -25.71 -5.71 3.43
C THR A 162 -25.71 -5.48 1.91
N VAL A 163 -24.70 -4.78 1.37
CA VAL A 163 -24.56 -4.45 -0.06
C VAL A 163 -23.50 -5.28 -0.72
N VAL A 164 -22.36 -5.49 -0.05
CA VAL A 164 -21.23 -6.31 -0.56
C VAL A 164 -20.66 -7.15 0.59
N SER A 165 -20.53 -8.46 0.37
CA SER A 165 -19.93 -9.38 1.33
C SER A 165 -18.40 -9.33 1.28
N PHE A 166 -17.73 -9.75 2.37
CA PHE A 166 -16.28 -9.91 2.37
C PHE A 166 -15.79 -10.92 1.33
N ALA A 167 -16.58 -11.96 1.05
CA ALA A 167 -16.28 -12.93 0.01
C ALA A 167 -16.23 -12.29 -1.40
N GLU A 168 -17.19 -11.41 -1.72
CA GLU A 168 -17.18 -10.67 -2.98
C GLU A 168 -16.00 -9.69 -3.06
N LEU A 169 -15.60 -9.07 -1.94
CA LEU A 169 -14.39 -8.26 -1.88
C LEU A 169 -13.13 -9.10 -2.15
N CYS A 170 -13.06 -10.33 -1.65
CA CYS A 170 -12.00 -11.27 -1.99
C CYS A 170 -12.00 -11.67 -3.48
N ASP A 171 -13.18 -11.81 -4.10
CA ASP A 171 -13.28 -12.08 -5.55
C ASP A 171 -12.75 -10.90 -6.37
N VAL A 172 -13.07 -9.66 -5.98
CA VAL A 172 -12.52 -8.44 -6.58
C VAL A 172 -10.99 -8.37 -6.41
N PHE A 173 -10.48 -8.75 -5.24
CA PHE A 173 -9.06 -8.81 -4.95
C PHE A 173 -8.33 -9.78 -5.88
N TYR A 174 -8.76 -11.05 -5.92
CA TYR A 174 -8.12 -12.08 -6.75
C TYR A 174 -8.28 -11.82 -8.25
N GLY A 175 -9.40 -11.25 -8.69
CA GLY A 175 -9.61 -10.83 -10.07
C GLY A 175 -8.80 -9.60 -10.50
N GLY A 176 -8.17 -8.92 -9.53
CA GLY A 176 -7.53 -7.62 -9.71
C GLY A 176 -6.03 -7.61 -9.92
N HIS A 177 -5.33 -8.71 -9.59
CA HIS A 177 -3.88 -8.80 -9.62
C HIS A 177 -3.42 -10.22 -9.93
N ASN A 178 -2.12 -10.47 -10.02
CA ASN A 178 -1.58 -11.80 -10.15
C ASN A 178 -1.14 -12.34 -8.77
N PRO A 179 -1.95 -13.16 -8.10
CA PRO A 179 -1.65 -13.64 -6.75
C PRO A 179 -0.54 -14.70 -6.68
N LYS A 180 0.09 -15.03 -7.80
CA LYS A 180 1.16 -16.06 -7.90
C LYS A 180 2.56 -15.45 -7.92
N GLN A 181 2.69 -14.14 -7.92
CA GLN A 181 3.99 -13.45 -7.87
C GLN A 181 4.39 -13.22 -6.41
N LEU A 182 5.45 -13.90 -5.98
CA LEU A 182 6.01 -13.71 -4.65
C LEU A 182 6.76 -12.38 -4.58
N ASN A 183 6.41 -11.55 -3.59
CA ASN A 183 7.02 -10.24 -3.34
C ASN A 183 7.11 -9.36 -4.60
N ALA A 184 6.09 -9.42 -5.45
CA ALA A 184 6.04 -8.63 -6.68
C ALA A 184 4.61 -8.53 -7.21
N GLN A 185 4.34 -7.51 -8.01
CA GLN A 185 3.13 -7.41 -8.83
C GLN A 185 3.44 -6.71 -10.16
N GLY A 186 3.33 -7.47 -11.27
CA GLY A 186 3.72 -6.97 -12.58
C GLY A 186 5.21 -6.64 -12.60
N ASN A 187 5.55 -5.37 -12.84
CA ASN A 187 6.92 -4.86 -12.87
C ASN A 187 7.39 -4.32 -11.51
N ASP A 188 6.49 -4.18 -10.54
CA ASP A 188 6.83 -3.70 -9.20
C ASP A 188 7.38 -4.87 -8.38
N VAL A 189 8.66 -4.80 -8.01
CA VAL A 189 9.38 -5.85 -7.29
C VAL A 189 9.80 -5.35 -5.91
N GLY A 190 9.49 -6.13 -4.89
CA GLY A 190 9.80 -5.86 -3.49
C GLY A 190 8.73 -6.41 -2.56
N THR A 191 9.10 -6.65 -1.29
CA THR A 191 8.19 -7.15 -0.26
C THR A 191 7.00 -6.23 -0.01
N GLN A 192 7.16 -4.93 -0.27
CA GLN A 192 6.10 -3.93 -0.17
C GLN A 192 4.96 -4.15 -1.17
N TYR A 193 5.19 -4.91 -2.25
CA TYR A 193 4.20 -5.20 -3.29
C TYR A 193 3.62 -6.61 -3.23
N ARG A 194 3.83 -7.31 -2.10
CA ARG A 194 3.33 -8.68 -1.92
C ARG A 194 1.81 -8.76 -1.89
N SER A 195 1.29 -9.92 -2.25
CA SER A 195 -0.13 -10.22 -2.18
C SER A 195 -0.53 -10.60 -0.76
N GLY A 196 -1.54 -9.96 -0.18
CA GLY A 196 -1.98 -10.23 1.18
C GLY A 196 -3.44 -9.87 1.44
N ILE A 197 -4.08 -10.64 2.31
CA ILE A 197 -5.39 -10.38 2.92
C ILE A 197 -5.18 -10.32 4.42
N TYR A 198 -5.47 -9.17 5.04
CA TYR A 198 -5.27 -8.96 6.46
C TYR A 198 -6.63 -8.88 7.16
N TYR A 199 -7.00 -9.99 7.82
CA TYR A 199 -8.33 -10.16 8.40
C TYR A 199 -8.47 -9.42 9.73
N HIS A 200 -9.69 -8.95 10.01
CA HIS A 200 -10.05 -8.24 11.24
C HIS A 200 -10.81 -9.11 12.23
N ASP A 201 -11.31 -10.27 11.79
CA ASP A 201 -12.00 -11.25 12.61
C ASP A 201 -11.85 -12.66 12.04
N GLU A 202 -12.25 -13.68 12.83
CA GLU A 202 -12.12 -15.10 12.44
C GLU A 202 -13.04 -15.50 11.28
N GLU A 203 -14.13 -14.80 11.04
CA GLU A 203 -15.01 -15.06 9.90
C GLU A 203 -14.36 -14.60 8.59
N GLN A 204 -13.76 -13.42 8.59
CA GLN A 204 -12.95 -12.94 7.47
C GLN A 204 -11.79 -13.89 7.16
N LYS A 205 -11.11 -14.42 8.20
CA LYS A 205 -10.04 -15.41 8.03
C LYS A 205 -10.53 -16.64 7.28
N LYS A 206 -11.62 -17.26 7.76
CA LYS A 206 -12.19 -18.46 7.12
C LYS A 206 -12.56 -18.19 5.65
N VAL A 207 -13.18 -17.05 5.38
CA VAL A 207 -13.53 -16.66 4.00
C VAL A 207 -12.29 -16.45 3.16
N ALA A 208 -11.27 -15.75 3.67
CA ALA A 208 -10.01 -15.49 2.96
C ALA A 208 -9.29 -16.81 2.61
N GLU A 209 -9.21 -17.76 3.57
CA GLU A 209 -8.60 -19.07 3.37
C GLU A 209 -9.36 -19.90 2.32
N ALA A 210 -10.69 -19.90 2.39
CA ALA A 210 -11.53 -20.58 1.39
C ALA A 210 -11.32 -19.99 -0.01
N LYS A 211 -11.31 -18.66 -0.14
CA LYS A 211 -11.09 -17.98 -1.42
C LYS A 211 -9.67 -18.19 -1.96
N LYS A 212 -8.66 -18.23 -1.11
CA LYS A 212 -7.30 -18.58 -1.53
C LYS A 212 -7.22 -20.00 -2.09
N ALA A 213 -7.93 -20.96 -1.48
CA ALA A 213 -7.94 -22.34 -1.93
C ALA A 213 -8.54 -22.52 -3.34
N GLU A 214 -9.42 -21.61 -3.78
CA GLU A 214 -9.97 -21.58 -5.14
C GLU A 214 -8.92 -21.15 -6.19
N VAL A 215 -7.81 -20.52 -5.77
CA VAL A 215 -6.80 -19.97 -6.67
C VAL A 215 -5.51 -20.79 -6.61
N ALA A 216 -5.38 -21.76 -7.49
CA ALA A 216 -4.22 -22.65 -7.52
C ALA A 216 -2.90 -21.88 -7.68
N GLY A 217 -1.97 -22.10 -6.75
CA GLY A 217 -0.65 -21.49 -6.75
C GLY A 217 -0.62 -20.06 -6.24
N ALA A 218 -1.68 -19.57 -5.56
CA ALA A 218 -1.66 -18.28 -4.89
C ALA A 218 -0.65 -18.26 -3.74
N VAL A 219 0.24 -17.27 -3.77
CA VAL A 219 1.22 -16.98 -2.70
C VAL A 219 0.72 -15.91 -1.73
N THR A 220 -0.55 -15.51 -1.85
CA THR A 220 -1.19 -14.53 -0.98
C THR A 220 -1.03 -14.91 0.49
N GLU A 221 -0.47 -14.04 1.31
CA GLU A 221 -0.48 -14.23 2.77
C GLU A 221 -1.86 -13.92 3.35
N ILE A 222 -2.25 -14.65 4.40
CA ILE A 222 -3.48 -14.43 5.15
C ILE A 222 -3.09 -14.35 6.62
N GLU A 223 -3.14 -13.15 7.18
CA GLU A 223 -2.70 -12.86 8.53
C GLU A 223 -3.69 -11.93 9.24
N ALA A 224 -3.65 -11.90 10.56
CA ALA A 224 -4.39 -10.91 11.33
C ALA A 224 -3.89 -9.51 10.98
N ALA A 225 -4.80 -8.56 10.79
CA ALA A 225 -4.45 -7.18 10.49
C ALA A 225 -3.64 -6.57 11.66
N ALA A 226 -2.39 -6.20 11.42
CA ALA A 226 -1.59 -5.40 12.33
C ALA A 226 -2.04 -3.93 12.29
N LYS A 227 -1.31 -3.06 12.99
CA LYS A 227 -1.58 -1.62 12.94
C LYS A 227 -1.45 -1.09 11.51
N PHE A 228 -2.52 -0.50 11.01
CA PHE A 228 -2.51 0.19 9.74
C PHE A 228 -1.97 1.61 9.91
N TRP A 229 -1.00 1.97 9.10
CA TRP A 229 -0.39 3.29 9.05
C TRP A 229 -0.84 3.99 7.78
N PRO A 230 -1.79 4.94 7.84
CA PRO A 230 -2.22 5.69 6.67
C PRO A 230 -1.02 6.34 5.96
N ALA A 231 -0.97 6.20 4.65
CA ALA A 231 0.04 6.87 3.83
C ALA A 231 -0.22 8.38 3.77
N GLU A 232 0.73 9.10 3.24
CA GLU A 232 0.71 10.54 3.07
C GLU A 232 -0.51 10.98 2.23
N THR A 233 -1.04 12.16 2.49
CA THR A 233 -2.28 12.66 1.87
C THR A 233 -2.23 12.73 0.35
N TYR A 234 -1.05 12.88 -0.23
CA TYR A 234 -0.90 12.90 -1.69
C TYR A 234 -1.10 11.53 -2.34
N HIS A 235 -0.96 10.43 -1.58
CA HIS A 235 -1.25 9.08 -2.04
C HIS A 235 -2.74 8.73 -2.03
N GLN A 236 -3.51 9.37 -1.15
CA GLN A 236 -4.94 9.08 -0.99
C GLN A 236 -5.72 9.50 -2.24
N GLN A 237 -6.56 8.60 -2.79
CA GLN A 237 -7.36 8.81 -4.00
C GLN A 237 -6.52 9.31 -5.20
N TYR A 238 -5.28 8.83 -5.29
CA TYR A 238 -4.28 9.34 -6.23
C TYR A 238 -4.76 9.33 -7.68
N LEU A 239 -5.29 8.21 -8.15
CA LEU A 239 -5.77 8.07 -9.53
C LEU A 239 -7.04 8.86 -9.79
N GLN A 240 -7.92 9.00 -8.81
CA GLN A 240 -9.12 9.81 -8.91
C GLN A 240 -8.78 11.31 -9.03
N LYS A 241 -7.75 11.76 -8.33
CA LYS A 241 -7.28 13.16 -8.35
C LYS A 241 -6.47 13.52 -9.60
N GLY A 242 -6.13 12.54 -10.44
CA GLY A 242 -5.42 12.80 -11.69
C GLY A 242 -4.10 12.05 -11.85
N GLY A 243 -3.59 11.42 -10.80
CA GLY A 243 -2.34 10.69 -10.86
C GLY A 243 -1.17 11.55 -11.36
N ARG A 244 -0.20 10.91 -12.00
CA ARG A 244 1.02 11.58 -12.51
C ARG A 244 0.73 12.57 -13.65
N PHE A 245 -0.32 12.31 -14.44
CA PHE A 245 -0.58 13.06 -15.68
C PHE A 245 -1.73 14.07 -15.56
N GLY A 246 -2.29 14.25 -14.36
CA GLY A 246 -3.36 15.20 -14.11
C GLY A 246 -4.73 14.81 -14.69
N SER A 247 -4.87 13.59 -15.25
CA SER A 247 -6.12 13.10 -15.80
C SER A 247 -6.78 12.10 -14.83
N GLY A 248 -7.77 12.59 -14.07
CA GLY A 248 -8.50 11.79 -13.08
C GLY A 248 -9.21 10.59 -13.70
N GLN A 249 -9.15 9.46 -13.02
CA GLN A 249 -9.89 8.26 -13.38
C GLN A 249 -11.17 8.17 -12.56
N SER A 250 -12.27 7.77 -13.17
CA SER A 250 -13.57 7.68 -12.50
C SER A 250 -13.55 6.67 -11.35
N ALA A 251 -13.93 7.11 -10.15
CA ALA A 251 -14.22 6.26 -9.00
C ALA A 251 -15.72 5.96 -8.85
N ALA A 252 -16.54 6.28 -9.84
CA ALA A 252 -17.97 6.03 -9.78
C ALA A 252 -18.27 4.55 -9.57
N LYS A 253 -19.25 4.27 -8.70
CA LYS A 253 -19.66 2.89 -8.40
C LYS A 253 -20.11 2.16 -9.67
N GLY A 254 -19.59 0.95 -9.85
CA GLY A 254 -19.84 0.13 -11.04
C GLY A 254 -19.08 0.56 -12.31
N CYS A 255 -18.15 1.52 -12.23
CA CYS A 255 -17.32 1.90 -13.37
C CYS A 255 -16.39 0.75 -13.76
N THR A 256 -16.40 0.38 -15.05
CA THR A 256 -15.62 -0.73 -15.61
C THR A 256 -14.46 -0.29 -16.48
N ASP A 257 -14.19 1.01 -16.56
CA ASP A 257 -13.08 1.55 -17.33
C ASP A 257 -11.75 0.94 -16.87
N LYS A 258 -10.84 0.67 -17.83
CA LYS A 258 -9.53 0.11 -17.50
C LYS A 258 -8.77 1.03 -16.55
N ILE A 259 -8.30 0.48 -15.44
CA ILE A 259 -7.45 1.20 -14.48
C ILE A 259 -6.03 1.29 -15.04
N ARG A 260 -5.49 2.50 -15.07
CA ARG A 260 -4.09 2.80 -15.39
C ARG A 260 -3.36 3.16 -14.10
N CYS A 261 -2.48 2.26 -13.62
CA CYS A 261 -1.86 2.39 -12.28
C CYS A 261 -1.02 3.66 -12.10
N TYR A 262 -0.44 4.18 -13.16
CA TYR A 262 0.42 5.36 -13.07
C TYR A 262 -0.21 6.63 -13.70
N GLY A 263 -1.52 6.62 -13.95
CA GLY A 263 -2.28 7.73 -14.51
C GLY A 263 -2.47 7.69 -16.02
#